data_11d1aff073bd6d8b796f26f266f3d852
#
_entry.id   11d1aff073bd6d8b796f26f266f3d852
#
_cell.length_a   1.000
_cell.length_b   1.000
_cell.length_c   1.000
_cell.angle_alpha   90.00
_cell.angle_beta   90.00
_cell.angle_gamma   90.00
#
_symmetry.space_group_name_H-M   'P 1'
#
loop_
_entity.id
_entity.type
_entity.pdbx_description
1 polymer ?
#
loop_
_entity_poly.entity_id
_entity_poly.type
_entity_poly.pdbx_seq_one_letter_code
_entity_poly.pdbx_strand_id
1 'polypeptide(L)'
;MKLKKMLLGTIIGITLYSCISVVAFANTEEVRVYDVDTETTSITTFSYSGNETADEELLEPSYGTVGQESADPEEDADSFADEKSVIGSDVRTRVNNTTKVPYRWTAYLEATWKDGSVTTGTAFMVGINSAVTAAHNVYNTNKGGYAKKVLFWPGRNGNATPYSGSHVKKIYVPKIYKSENQTAYDCAVLKTQNALGKTTGYFGIRKQAKDYGSIVVCIPGYPAEYSKQMWKAKGSIAGSSQNLFSYKLSTSAGQSGSPITRVYYGQWYALGVHTTGAESVNIGTRFGNYLYNFVKSYSCLLYT
;
A
#
# COMPACT_ATOMS: atom_id res chain seq x y z
N MET A 1 -34.22 67.24 -50.39
CA MET A 1 -33.43 65.99 -50.31
C MET A 1 -32.80 65.95 -48.93
N LYS A 2 -33.43 65.17 -48.00
CA LYS A 2 -33.01 65.11 -46.55
C LYS A 2 -32.30 63.76 -46.35
N LEU A 3 -31.00 63.83 -45.99
CA LEU A 3 -30.19 62.66 -45.60
C LEU A 3 -30.62 62.22 -44.18
N LYS A 4 -31.08 60.99 -44.00
CA LYS A 4 -31.25 60.32 -42.72
C LYS A 4 -29.95 59.68 -42.29
N LYS A 5 -29.36 60.13 -41.17
CA LYS A 5 -28.27 59.46 -40.48
C LYS A 5 -28.84 58.23 -39.75
N MET A 6 -28.36 57.03 -40.09
CA MET A 6 -28.55 55.84 -39.28
C MET A 6 -27.50 55.79 -38.19
N LEU A 7 -27.93 55.74 -36.97
CA LEU A 7 -27.10 55.48 -35.79
C LEU A 7 -26.97 53.97 -35.62
N LEU A 8 -25.76 53.43 -35.73
CA LEU A 8 -25.46 52.03 -35.47
C LEU A 8 -25.10 51.90 -33.99
N GLY A 9 -26.00 51.35 -33.22
CA GLY A 9 -25.78 51.06 -31.78
C GLY A 9 -24.99 49.75 -31.65
N THR A 10 -23.79 49.84 -31.15
CA THR A 10 -22.95 48.66 -30.75
C THR A 10 -23.46 48.18 -29.42
N ILE A 11 -24.09 46.99 -29.39
CA ILE A 11 -24.41 46.29 -28.15
C ILE A 11 -23.19 45.54 -27.70
N ILE A 12 -22.50 45.97 -26.65
CA ILE A 12 -21.47 45.24 -25.97
C ILE A 12 -22.13 44.24 -25.05
N GLY A 13 -22.18 42.99 -25.48
CA GLY A 13 -22.61 41.88 -24.64
C GLY A 13 -21.54 41.58 -23.61
N ILE A 14 -21.75 41.93 -22.34
CA ILE A 14 -20.93 41.49 -21.23
C ILE A 14 -21.41 40.10 -20.86
N THR A 15 -20.66 39.06 -21.31
CA THR A 15 -20.80 37.70 -20.80
C THR A 15 -20.20 37.63 -19.40
N LEU A 16 -21.05 37.65 -18.38
CA LEU A 16 -20.64 37.29 -17.01
C LEU A 16 -20.30 35.78 -17.01
N TYR A 17 -19.02 35.45 -17.01
CA TYR A 17 -18.58 34.14 -16.59
C TYR A 17 -18.75 34.05 -15.08
N SER A 18 -19.83 33.41 -14.64
CA SER A 18 -19.93 32.99 -13.23
C SER A 18 -18.94 31.86 -13.00
N CYS A 19 -17.79 32.17 -12.40
CA CYS A 19 -16.93 31.16 -11.79
C CYS A 19 -17.73 30.52 -10.65
N ILE A 20 -18.38 29.40 -10.95
CA ILE A 20 -18.88 28.50 -9.90
C ILE A 20 -17.62 27.87 -9.32
N SER A 21 -17.16 28.41 -8.20
CA SER A 21 -16.17 27.73 -7.38
C SER A 21 -16.84 26.48 -6.81
N VAL A 22 -16.54 25.32 -7.40
CA VAL A 22 -16.91 24.03 -6.82
C VAL A 22 -16.14 23.92 -5.52
N VAL A 23 -16.80 24.16 -4.40
CA VAL A 23 -16.26 23.88 -3.08
C VAL A 23 -16.16 22.35 -2.99
N ALA A 24 -14.96 21.83 -3.18
CA ALA A 24 -14.68 20.43 -2.95
C ALA A 24 -14.80 20.18 -1.44
N PHE A 25 -15.84 19.49 -1.02
CA PHE A 25 -15.95 19.04 0.37
C PHE A 25 -14.85 18.01 0.63
N ALA A 26 -13.99 18.30 1.61
CA ALA A 26 -13.02 17.35 2.09
C ALA A 26 -13.72 16.30 2.97
N ASN A 27 -13.54 15.03 2.64
CA ASN A 27 -13.93 13.95 3.54
C ASN A 27 -12.91 13.91 4.68
N THR A 28 -13.40 13.88 5.92
CA THR A 28 -12.57 13.74 7.12
C THR A 28 -12.85 12.38 7.75
N GLU A 29 -11.81 11.60 7.90
CA GLU A 29 -11.89 10.21 8.35
C GLU A 29 -11.09 9.99 9.62
N GLU A 30 -11.62 9.18 10.52
CA GLU A 30 -10.98 8.87 11.80
C GLU A 30 -10.05 7.67 11.70
N VAL A 31 -8.92 7.79 12.39
CA VAL A 31 -7.89 6.75 12.48
C VAL A 31 -7.55 6.49 13.94
N ARG A 32 -7.48 5.23 14.31
CA ARG A 32 -6.95 4.79 15.60
C ARG A 32 -5.43 4.77 15.52
N VAL A 33 -4.80 5.44 16.47
CA VAL A 33 -3.35 5.43 16.64
C VAL A 33 -3.04 4.69 17.93
N TYR A 34 -2.29 3.63 17.83
CA TYR A 34 -1.78 2.90 18.98
C TYR A 34 -0.29 3.18 19.17
N ASP A 35 0.05 3.70 20.34
CA ASP A 35 1.43 3.87 20.77
C ASP A 35 1.88 2.58 21.46
N VAL A 36 2.89 1.92 20.90
CA VAL A 36 3.33 0.60 21.37
C VAL A 36 4.10 0.67 22.67
N ASP A 37 4.82 1.78 22.91
CA ASP A 37 5.63 1.93 24.11
C ASP A 37 4.77 2.22 25.35
N THR A 38 3.72 3.01 25.19
CA THR A 38 2.80 3.39 26.27
C THR A 38 1.55 2.51 26.35
N GLU A 39 1.35 1.62 25.38
CA GLU A 39 0.16 0.79 25.20
C GLU A 39 -1.15 1.61 25.19
N THR A 40 -1.11 2.85 24.70
CA THR A 40 -2.26 3.74 24.67
C THR A 40 -2.83 3.89 23.24
N THR A 41 -4.15 4.08 23.18
CA THR A 41 -4.86 4.33 21.91
C THR A 41 -5.44 5.74 21.92
N SER A 42 -5.23 6.46 20.85
CA SER A 42 -5.85 7.76 20.57
C SER A 42 -6.56 7.75 19.21
N ILE A 43 -7.34 8.79 18.96
CA ILE A 43 -7.99 9.02 17.66
C ILE A 43 -7.35 10.26 17.02
N THR A 44 -7.04 10.14 15.75
CA THR A 44 -6.64 11.25 14.89
C THR A 44 -7.48 11.23 13.62
N THR A 45 -7.33 12.22 12.77
CA THR A 45 -8.06 12.30 11.51
C THR A 45 -7.12 12.58 10.35
N PHE A 46 -7.55 12.22 9.14
CA PHE A 46 -7.01 12.75 7.89
C PHE A 46 -8.14 13.22 7.00
N SER A 47 -7.82 14.14 6.11
CA SER A 47 -8.80 14.69 5.17
C SER A 47 -8.31 14.50 3.74
N TYR A 48 -9.25 14.27 2.82
CA TYR A 48 -8.97 14.14 1.40
C TYR A 48 -10.13 14.67 0.57
N SER A 49 -9.85 15.12 -0.66
CA SER A 49 -10.90 15.52 -1.59
C SER A 49 -11.75 14.30 -1.97
N GLY A 50 -13.07 14.41 -1.81
CA GLY A 50 -14.04 13.39 -2.21
C GLY A 50 -14.14 13.19 -3.73
N ASN A 51 -13.64 14.12 -4.53
CA ASN A 51 -13.67 14.02 -5.98
C ASN A 51 -12.61 13.02 -6.47
N GLU A 52 -13.05 11.85 -6.92
CA GLU A 52 -12.24 10.83 -7.60
C GLU A 52 -11.79 11.25 -9.01
N THR A 53 -11.73 12.57 -9.29
CA THR A 53 -11.48 13.10 -10.64
C THR A 53 -10.03 13.03 -11.08
N ALA A 54 -9.08 12.79 -10.18
CA ALA A 54 -7.71 12.50 -10.59
C ALA A 54 -7.63 11.06 -11.11
N ASP A 55 -7.42 10.90 -12.39
CA ASP A 55 -7.30 9.58 -13.03
C ASP A 55 -6.18 8.75 -12.38
N GLU A 56 -5.13 9.38 -11.91
CA GLU A 56 -3.97 8.76 -11.26
C GLU A 56 -3.33 9.70 -10.24
N GLU A 57 -2.89 9.16 -9.10
CA GLU A 57 -2.01 9.85 -8.15
C GLU A 57 -0.85 8.93 -7.74
N LEU A 58 0.34 9.50 -7.61
CA LEU A 58 1.57 8.81 -7.27
C LEU A 58 2.23 9.42 -6.03
N LEU A 59 2.78 8.56 -5.18
CA LEU A 59 3.85 8.89 -4.25
C LEU A 59 5.10 8.19 -4.76
N GLU A 60 6.14 8.95 -5.06
CA GLU A 60 7.34 8.43 -5.69
C GLU A 60 8.13 7.47 -4.79
N PRO A 61 8.74 6.42 -5.37
CA PRO A 61 9.62 5.53 -4.63
C PRO A 61 10.96 6.20 -4.31
N SER A 62 11.70 5.59 -3.41
CA SER A 62 13.10 5.97 -3.14
C SER A 62 13.98 4.75 -3.11
N TYR A 63 15.17 4.85 -3.66
CA TYR A 63 16.15 3.77 -3.69
C TYR A 63 17.09 3.76 -2.46
N GLY A 64 16.98 4.76 -1.59
CA GLY A 64 17.80 4.89 -0.38
C GLY A 64 19.29 5.12 -0.70
N THR A 65 20.15 5.00 0.32
CA THR A 65 21.60 5.15 0.14
C THR A 65 22.27 3.94 -0.51
N VAL A 66 21.61 2.79 -0.53
CA VAL A 66 22.09 1.59 -1.25
C VAL A 66 22.03 1.79 -2.77
N GLY A 67 21.24 2.78 -3.21
CA GLY A 67 21.14 3.13 -4.63
C GLY A 67 20.34 2.13 -5.47
N GLN A 68 20.35 2.36 -6.77
CA GLN A 68 19.61 1.58 -7.76
C GLN A 68 20.39 0.36 -8.27
N GLU A 69 21.20 -0.29 -7.44
CA GLU A 69 21.74 -1.63 -7.77
C GLU A 69 20.59 -2.64 -7.83
N SER A 70 19.83 -2.57 -8.90
CA SER A 70 18.56 -3.25 -9.06
C SER A 70 18.66 -4.41 -10.03
N ALA A 71 17.80 -5.41 -9.85
CA ALA A 71 17.27 -6.12 -10.98
C ALA A 71 16.77 -5.07 -11.99
N ASP A 72 17.12 -5.21 -13.26
CA ASP A 72 16.69 -4.31 -14.32
C ASP A 72 15.16 -4.24 -14.31
N PRO A 73 14.54 -3.05 -14.17
CA PRO A 73 13.09 -2.94 -14.26
C PRO A 73 12.55 -3.49 -15.59
N GLU A 74 13.35 -3.47 -16.67
CA GLU A 74 13.00 -4.05 -17.97
C GLU A 74 13.02 -5.58 -17.93
N GLU A 75 13.96 -6.23 -17.23
CA GLU A 75 14.00 -7.68 -17.10
C GLU A 75 12.79 -8.21 -16.31
N ASP A 76 12.29 -7.46 -15.32
CA ASP A 76 11.04 -7.75 -14.64
C ASP A 76 9.79 -7.24 -15.40
N ALA A 77 9.90 -6.20 -16.21
CA ALA A 77 8.78 -5.65 -16.99
C ALA A 77 8.44 -6.52 -18.21
N ASP A 78 9.42 -6.99 -18.97
CA ASP A 78 9.22 -7.88 -20.14
C ASP A 78 8.75 -9.27 -19.73
N SER A 79 9.13 -9.74 -18.54
CA SER A 79 8.61 -10.99 -17.98
C SER A 79 7.15 -10.90 -17.49
N PHE A 80 6.49 -9.74 -17.59
CA PHE A 80 5.06 -9.56 -17.35
C PHE A 80 4.16 -10.03 -18.50
N ALA A 81 4.72 -10.63 -19.58
CA ALA A 81 3.93 -11.24 -20.63
C ALA A 81 3.30 -12.56 -20.15
N ASP A 82 1.97 -12.60 -20.16
CA ASP A 82 1.06 -13.76 -20.17
C ASP A 82 1.35 -15.00 -19.27
N GLU A 83 1.73 -14.82 -18.01
CA GLU A 83 1.60 -15.95 -17.08
C GLU A 83 0.14 -16.07 -16.58
N LYS A 84 -0.54 -17.12 -17.02
CA LYS A 84 -1.88 -17.49 -16.53
C LYS A 84 -1.80 -17.83 -15.05
N SER A 85 -2.55 -17.13 -14.22
CA SER A 85 -2.71 -17.47 -12.82
C SER A 85 -3.38 -18.83 -12.64
N VAL A 86 -2.84 -19.71 -11.80
CA VAL A 86 -3.40 -21.03 -11.51
C VAL A 86 -3.58 -21.16 -9.99
N ILE A 87 -4.83 -21.32 -9.54
CA ILE A 87 -5.11 -21.97 -8.25
C ILE A 87 -5.04 -23.48 -8.51
N GLY A 88 -4.17 -24.21 -7.81
CA GLY A 88 -4.07 -25.66 -7.91
C GLY A 88 -2.66 -26.23 -7.86
N SER A 89 -1.64 -25.53 -8.37
CA SER A 89 -0.23 -25.83 -8.13
C SER A 89 0.46 -24.60 -7.54
N ASP A 90 1.37 -24.80 -6.60
CA ASP A 90 2.18 -23.68 -6.05
C ASP A 90 3.14 -23.16 -7.13
N VAL A 91 2.82 -21.98 -7.65
CA VAL A 91 3.61 -21.31 -8.69
C VAL A 91 4.52 -20.22 -8.11
N ARG A 92 4.62 -20.15 -6.79
CA ARG A 92 5.53 -19.20 -6.13
C ARG A 92 6.98 -19.54 -6.42
N THR A 93 7.80 -18.53 -6.56
CA THR A 93 9.25 -18.68 -6.73
C THR A 93 9.98 -18.05 -5.55
N ARG A 94 11.06 -18.69 -5.10
CA ARG A 94 11.89 -18.16 -4.02
C ARG A 94 12.68 -16.94 -4.49
N VAL A 95 12.69 -15.89 -3.68
CA VAL A 95 13.55 -14.73 -3.88
C VAL A 95 14.92 -15.02 -3.23
N ASN A 96 15.92 -15.37 -4.02
CA ASN A 96 17.25 -15.69 -3.52
C ASN A 96 18.04 -14.44 -3.11
N ASN A 97 17.91 -13.35 -3.85
CA ASN A 97 18.57 -12.10 -3.57
C ASN A 97 17.59 -11.04 -3.05
N THR A 98 17.38 -11.04 -1.75
CA THR A 98 16.47 -10.10 -1.08
C THR A 98 17.05 -8.70 -0.87
N THR A 99 18.32 -8.46 -1.26
CA THR A 99 18.94 -7.13 -1.20
C THR A 99 18.68 -6.30 -2.46
N LYS A 100 18.14 -6.91 -3.51
CA LYS A 100 17.75 -6.22 -4.74
C LYS A 100 16.40 -5.50 -4.59
N VAL A 101 16.19 -4.47 -5.40
CA VAL A 101 14.87 -3.83 -5.58
C VAL A 101 13.99 -4.77 -6.42
N PRO A 102 12.69 -4.92 -6.08
CA PRO A 102 11.97 -4.27 -4.97
C PRO A 102 12.00 -5.07 -3.65
N TYR A 103 12.65 -6.21 -3.62
CA TYR A 103 12.58 -7.19 -2.54
C TYR A 103 13.11 -6.66 -1.21
N ARG A 104 14.15 -5.80 -1.22
CA ARG A 104 14.68 -5.19 0.01
C ARG A 104 13.71 -4.21 0.68
N TRP A 105 12.65 -3.80 -0.02
CA TRP A 105 11.59 -2.97 0.53
C TRP A 105 10.46 -3.78 1.16
N THR A 106 10.43 -5.10 0.91
CA THR A 106 9.52 -6.06 1.54
C THR A 106 10.15 -6.64 2.79
N ALA A 107 9.39 -6.72 3.87
CA ALA A 107 9.91 -7.07 5.18
C ALA A 107 9.15 -8.24 5.82
N TYR A 108 9.88 -9.09 6.53
CA TYR A 108 9.32 -10.02 7.48
C TYR A 108 8.81 -9.27 8.70
N LEU A 109 7.58 -9.56 9.13
CA LEU A 109 6.95 -8.96 10.29
C LEU A 109 6.65 -10.05 11.32
N GLU A 110 6.88 -9.71 12.60
CA GLU A 110 6.54 -10.54 13.75
C GLU A 110 5.79 -9.72 14.77
N ALA A 111 4.60 -10.17 15.15
CA ALA A 111 3.76 -9.52 16.13
C ALA A 111 3.60 -10.43 17.37
N THR A 112 3.95 -9.91 18.55
CA THR A 112 3.70 -10.54 19.84
C THR A 112 2.43 -9.95 20.44
N TRP A 113 1.49 -10.79 20.82
CA TRP A 113 0.19 -10.40 21.36
C TRP A 113 0.20 -10.34 22.88
N LYS A 114 -0.89 -9.82 23.46
CA LYS A 114 -1.02 -9.68 24.93
C LYS A 114 -1.03 -11.03 25.68
N ASP A 115 -1.51 -12.08 25.03
CA ASP A 115 -1.51 -13.45 25.54
C ASP A 115 -0.14 -14.16 25.43
N GLY A 116 0.89 -13.46 24.91
CA GLY A 116 2.23 -14.00 24.67
C GLY A 116 2.36 -14.76 23.36
N SER A 117 1.28 -15.01 22.63
CA SER A 117 1.36 -15.66 21.32
C SER A 117 2.08 -14.79 20.30
N VAL A 118 2.74 -15.43 19.34
CA VAL A 118 3.47 -14.75 18.27
C VAL A 118 2.87 -15.15 16.94
N THR A 119 2.60 -14.16 16.09
CA THR A 119 2.21 -14.37 14.70
C THR A 119 3.20 -13.70 13.75
N THR A 120 3.29 -14.22 12.55
CA THR A 120 4.17 -13.70 11.51
C THR A 120 3.36 -13.21 10.33
N GLY A 121 3.90 -12.24 9.63
CA GLY A 121 3.29 -11.63 8.45
C GLY A 121 4.33 -10.98 7.57
N THR A 122 3.84 -10.24 6.61
CA THR A 122 4.63 -9.45 5.69
C THR A 122 4.28 -7.97 5.87
N ALA A 123 5.25 -7.10 5.66
CA ALA A 123 5.05 -5.65 5.55
C ALA A 123 5.97 -5.10 4.45
N PHE A 124 5.82 -3.83 4.10
CA PHE A 124 6.69 -3.19 3.12
C PHE A 124 6.91 -1.72 3.42
N MET A 125 8.09 -1.23 3.08
CA MET A 125 8.49 0.17 3.27
C MET A 125 7.74 1.09 2.29
N VAL A 126 7.24 2.22 2.79
CA VAL A 126 6.56 3.28 2.01
C VAL A 126 7.07 4.68 2.38
N GLY A 127 8.12 4.76 3.15
CA GLY A 127 8.75 6.00 3.58
C GLY A 127 10.00 5.74 4.40
N ILE A 128 10.67 6.80 4.84
CA ILE A 128 11.95 6.72 5.56
C ILE A 128 11.84 5.87 6.84
N ASN A 129 10.76 6.06 7.61
CA ASN A 129 10.46 5.33 8.84
C ASN A 129 9.03 4.78 8.86
N SER A 130 8.48 4.52 7.69
CA SER A 130 7.08 4.11 7.54
C SER A 130 6.97 2.85 6.71
N ALA A 131 6.13 1.94 7.17
CA ALA A 131 5.80 0.71 6.48
C ALA A 131 4.27 0.50 6.44
N VAL A 132 3.83 -0.35 5.54
CA VAL A 132 2.43 -0.79 5.42
C VAL A 132 2.36 -2.29 5.62
N THR A 133 1.28 -2.75 6.25
CA THR A 133 0.91 -4.16 6.38
C THR A 133 -0.61 -4.31 6.38
N ALA A 134 -1.11 -5.54 6.39
CA ALA A 134 -2.51 -5.82 6.68
C ALA A 134 -2.83 -5.47 8.15
N ALA A 135 -3.97 -4.84 8.42
CA ALA A 135 -4.33 -4.42 9.77
C ALA A 135 -4.46 -5.62 10.72
N HIS A 136 -4.95 -6.76 10.25
CA HIS A 136 -5.08 -7.98 11.07
C HIS A 136 -3.73 -8.54 11.56
N ASN A 137 -2.62 -8.17 10.95
CA ASN A 137 -1.28 -8.56 11.42
C ASN A 137 -0.89 -7.87 12.72
N VAL A 138 -1.53 -6.73 13.05
CA VAL A 138 -1.16 -5.87 14.20
C VAL A 138 -2.35 -5.46 15.06
N TYR A 139 -3.57 -5.75 14.63
CA TYR A 139 -4.82 -5.51 15.36
C TYR A 139 -5.79 -6.67 15.16
N ASN A 140 -6.12 -7.38 16.25
CA ASN A 140 -7.07 -8.48 16.23
C ASN A 140 -7.86 -8.50 17.54
N THR A 141 -9.19 -8.35 17.47
CA THR A 141 -10.07 -8.30 18.63
C THR A 141 -10.05 -9.59 19.44
N ASN A 142 -9.87 -10.74 18.76
CA ASN A 142 -9.80 -12.06 19.41
C ASN A 142 -8.48 -12.26 20.18
N LYS A 143 -7.47 -11.40 19.93
CA LYS A 143 -6.16 -11.41 20.60
C LYS A 143 -5.99 -10.23 21.57
N GLY A 144 -7.09 -9.60 21.97
CA GLY A 144 -7.06 -8.47 22.90
C GLY A 144 -6.75 -7.11 22.27
N GLY A 145 -6.95 -6.96 20.96
CA GLY A 145 -6.80 -5.70 20.24
C GLY A 145 -5.44 -5.56 19.55
N TYR A 146 -4.66 -4.56 19.91
CA TYR A 146 -3.33 -4.32 19.30
C TYR A 146 -2.27 -5.30 19.79
N ALA A 147 -1.35 -5.66 18.89
CA ALA A 147 -0.15 -6.39 19.26
C ALA A 147 0.70 -5.56 20.24
N LYS A 148 1.20 -6.22 21.30
CA LYS A 148 2.03 -5.61 22.34
C LYS A 148 3.42 -5.23 21.84
N LYS A 149 3.94 -5.97 20.85
CA LYS A 149 5.26 -5.74 20.25
C LYS A 149 5.20 -6.13 18.79
N VAL A 150 5.77 -5.30 17.95
CA VAL A 150 5.90 -5.58 16.52
C VAL A 150 7.34 -5.35 16.08
N LEU A 151 7.93 -6.36 15.45
CA LEU A 151 9.26 -6.35 14.88
C LEU A 151 9.18 -6.47 13.37
N PHE A 152 10.13 -5.85 12.69
CA PHE A 152 10.11 -5.65 11.25
C PHE A 152 11.54 -5.74 10.69
N TRP A 153 11.77 -6.59 9.67
CA TRP A 153 13.08 -6.83 9.06
C TRP A 153 13.01 -6.77 7.53
N PRO A 154 13.40 -5.65 6.90
CA PRO A 154 13.45 -5.51 5.46
C PRO A 154 14.44 -6.49 4.82
N GLY A 155 14.07 -7.08 3.69
CA GLY A 155 14.95 -7.95 2.92
C GLY A 155 15.47 -9.19 3.67
N ARG A 156 14.77 -9.65 4.73
CA ARG A 156 15.16 -10.86 5.47
C ARG A 156 15.22 -12.07 4.54
N ASN A 157 16.22 -12.94 4.72
CA ASN A 157 16.35 -14.19 3.98
C ASN A 157 16.76 -15.32 4.93
N GLY A 158 15.80 -16.05 5.46
CA GLY A 158 16.02 -17.02 6.53
C GLY A 158 16.56 -16.33 7.78
N ASN A 159 17.78 -16.70 8.19
CA ASN A 159 18.43 -16.07 9.34
C ASN A 159 19.20 -14.78 8.99
N ALA A 160 19.45 -14.50 7.71
CA ALA A 160 20.12 -13.27 7.30
C ALA A 160 19.20 -12.06 7.41
N THR A 161 19.70 -10.98 8.00
CA THR A 161 18.98 -9.71 8.21
C THR A 161 19.84 -8.56 7.66
N PRO A 162 19.94 -8.40 6.33
CA PRO A 162 20.93 -7.52 5.68
C PRO A 162 20.81 -6.05 6.09
N TYR A 163 19.62 -5.62 6.50
CA TYR A 163 19.35 -4.21 6.86
C TYR A 163 19.00 -4.02 8.34
N SER A 164 19.28 -5.00 9.20
CA SER A 164 18.87 -5.02 10.59
C SER A 164 17.33 -5.01 10.74
N GLY A 165 16.86 -5.06 11.97
CA GLY A 165 15.44 -4.96 12.30
C GLY A 165 15.10 -3.64 12.94
N SER A 166 13.81 -3.35 13.05
CA SER A 166 13.31 -2.24 13.83
C SER A 166 12.08 -2.64 14.64
N HIS A 167 11.92 -2.02 15.79
CA HIS A 167 10.66 -2.01 16.51
C HIS A 167 9.69 -1.05 15.82
N VAL A 168 8.41 -1.38 15.86
CA VAL A 168 7.33 -0.46 15.53
C VAL A 168 6.97 0.31 16.80
N LYS A 169 6.85 1.63 16.68
CA LYS A 169 6.52 2.54 17.77
C LYS A 169 5.05 2.99 17.74
N LYS A 170 4.50 3.20 16.55
CA LYS A 170 3.09 3.58 16.40
C LYS A 170 2.44 2.77 15.30
N ILE A 171 1.19 2.41 15.51
CA ILE A 171 0.34 1.68 14.58
C ILE A 171 -0.87 2.53 14.28
N TYR A 172 -1.10 2.83 13.00
CA TYR A 172 -2.26 3.55 12.50
C TYR A 172 -3.19 2.57 11.81
N VAL A 173 -4.45 2.52 12.24
CA VAL A 173 -5.48 1.65 11.64
C VAL A 173 -6.72 2.48 11.36
N PRO A 174 -7.31 2.42 10.14
CA PRO A 174 -8.58 3.07 9.85
C PRO A 174 -9.64 2.74 10.89
N LYS A 175 -10.36 3.72 11.43
CA LYS A 175 -11.39 3.46 12.46
C LYS A 175 -12.52 2.60 11.92
N ILE A 176 -12.78 2.68 10.61
CA ILE A 176 -13.78 1.85 9.92
C ILE A 176 -13.41 0.36 9.93
N TYR A 177 -12.12 0.00 9.98
CA TYR A 177 -11.68 -1.39 10.09
C TYR A 177 -11.97 -1.90 11.52
N LYS A 178 -12.81 -2.94 11.64
CA LYS A 178 -13.22 -3.50 12.96
C LYS A 178 -12.74 -4.92 13.16
N SER A 179 -12.61 -5.69 12.08
CA SER A 179 -12.24 -7.11 12.13
C SER A 179 -11.68 -7.57 10.79
N GLU A 180 -11.02 -8.72 10.79
CA GLU A 180 -10.46 -9.39 9.58
C GLU A 180 -11.48 -9.62 8.46
N ASN A 181 -12.77 -9.63 8.76
CA ASN A 181 -13.83 -9.76 7.74
C ASN A 181 -14.05 -8.49 6.90
N GLN A 182 -13.41 -7.36 7.26
CA GLN A 182 -13.49 -6.11 6.51
C GLN A 182 -12.29 -5.89 5.60
N THR A 183 -12.06 -6.82 4.68
CA THR A 183 -10.91 -6.81 3.77
C THR A 183 -10.71 -5.51 3.02
N ALA A 184 -11.77 -4.76 2.70
CA ALA A 184 -11.68 -3.48 1.99
C ALA A 184 -10.90 -2.38 2.74
N TYR A 185 -10.71 -2.53 4.04
CA TYR A 185 -9.99 -1.57 4.90
C TYR A 185 -8.88 -2.23 5.73
N ASP A 186 -8.52 -3.46 5.39
CA ASP A 186 -7.51 -4.23 6.08
C ASP A 186 -6.09 -3.75 5.72
N CYS A 187 -5.77 -2.57 6.21
CA CYS A 187 -4.51 -1.88 5.99
C CYS A 187 -4.09 -1.14 7.25
N ALA A 188 -2.82 -1.20 7.60
CA ALA A 188 -2.22 -0.45 8.70
C ALA A 188 -0.94 0.24 8.24
N VAL A 189 -0.71 1.48 8.73
CA VAL A 189 0.57 2.16 8.61
C VAL A 189 1.33 2.01 9.92
N LEU A 190 2.59 1.62 9.81
CA LEU A 190 3.51 1.39 10.92
C LEU A 190 4.59 2.47 10.92
N LYS A 191 4.86 3.07 12.08
CA LYS A 191 6.04 3.90 12.28
C LYS A 191 7.13 3.08 12.97
N THR A 192 8.26 2.94 12.29
CA THR A 192 9.41 2.20 12.80
C THR A 192 10.32 3.12 13.62
N GLN A 193 10.95 2.56 14.65
CA GLN A 193 11.92 3.28 15.49
C GLN A 193 13.12 3.77 14.67
N ASN A 194 13.62 2.91 13.78
CA ASN A 194 14.77 3.21 12.94
C ASN A 194 14.32 3.69 11.56
N ALA A 195 15.03 4.65 11.00
CA ALA A 195 14.79 5.23 9.68
C ALA A 195 15.34 4.32 8.57
N LEU A 196 14.89 3.05 8.53
CA LEU A 196 15.42 2.02 7.63
C LEU A 196 15.31 2.40 6.16
N GLY A 197 14.26 3.12 5.76
CA GLY A 197 14.05 3.56 4.39
C GLY A 197 15.09 4.56 3.88
N LYS A 198 15.88 5.20 4.76
CA LYS A 198 17.05 5.96 4.32
C LYS A 198 18.08 5.06 3.64
N THR A 199 18.25 3.84 4.12
CA THR A 199 19.21 2.87 3.59
C THR A 199 18.57 2.00 2.51
N THR A 200 17.45 1.37 2.81
CA THR A 200 16.81 0.40 1.90
C THR A 200 16.13 1.06 0.72
N GLY A 201 15.63 2.30 0.87
CA GLY A 201 14.60 2.85 0.02
C GLY A 201 13.21 2.31 0.39
N TYR A 202 12.21 2.59 -0.46
CA TYR A 202 10.82 2.23 -0.26
C TYR A 202 10.04 2.28 -1.58
N PHE A 203 8.90 1.56 -1.63
CA PHE A 203 7.98 1.60 -2.76
C PHE A 203 7.35 2.97 -2.95
N GLY A 204 7.15 3.34 -4.20
CA GLY A 204 6.12 4.31 -4.54
C GLY A 204 4.73 3.73 -4.26
N ILE A 205 3.73 4.59 -4.14
CA ILE A 205 2.33 4.18 -3.98
C ILE A 205 1.54 4.77 -5.13
N ARG A 206 0.73 3.94 -5.77
CA ARG A 206 -0.09 4.36 -6.90
C ARG A 206 -1.57 4.16 -6.59
N LYS A 207 -2.33 5.22 -6.80
CA LYS A 207 -3.79 5.20 -6.88
C LYS A 207 -4.22 5.39 -8.33
N GLN A 208 -5.28 4.72 -8.74
CA GLN A 208 -5.98 4.91 -10.00
C GLN A 208 -7.49 4.88 -9.74
N ALA A 209 -8.24 5.85 -10.28
CA ALA A 209 -9.69 5.90 -10.09
C ALA A 209 -10.39 4.76 -10.83
N LYS A 210 -9.98 4.51 -12.08
CA LYS A 210 -10.57 3.46 -12.93
C LYS A 210 -10.19 2.06 -12.46
N ASP A 211 -10.95 1.08 -12.93
CA ASP A 211 -10.59 -0.33 -12.77
C ASP A 211 -9.23 -0.62 -13.43
N TYR A 212 -8.41 -1.43 -12.76
CA TYR A 212 -7.11 -1.82 -13.29
C TYR A 212 -7.21 -2.82 -14.46
N GLY A 213 -8.38 -3.41 -14.68
CA GLY A 213 -8.52 -4.51 -15.65
C GLY A 213 -7.64 -5.71 -15.28
N SER A 214 -7.26 -6.47 -16.28
CA SER A 214 -6.37 -7.63 -16.11
C SER A 214 -4.91 -7.18 -16.26
N ILE A 215 -4.29 -6.73 -15.18
CA ILE A 215 -2.86 -6.39 -15.15
C ILE A 215 -2.07 -7.47 -14.43
N VAL A 216 -0.82 -7.69 -14.86
CA VAL A 216 0.12 -8.57 -14.15
C VAL A 216 0.73 -7.81 -12.97
N VAL A 217 0.77 -8.47 -11.82
CA VAL A 217 1.34 -7.97 -10.58
C VAL A 217 2.34 -8.97 -10.00
N CYS A 218 3.25 -8.47 -9.15
CA CYS A 218 4.15 -9.27 -8.34
C CYS A 218 3.80 -9.07 -6.86
N ILE A 219 3.72 -10.17 -6.10
CA ILE A 219 3.37 -10.17 -4.68
C ILE A 219 4.50 -10.87 -3.90
N PRO A 220 5.58 -10.16 -3.55
CA PRO A 220 6.64 -10.71 -2.71
C PRO A 220 6.20 -10.73 -1.24
N GLY A 221 6.53 -11.81 -0.52
CA GLY A 221 6.16 -11.93 0.90
C GLY A 221 6.83 -13.12 1.59
N TYR A 222 6.41 -13.38 2.82
CA TYR A 222 7.02 -14.35 3.71
C TYR A 222 6.00 -15.44 4.11
N PRO A 223 5.84 -16.50 3.30
CA PRO A 223 5.00 -17.63 3.66
C PRO A 223 5.51 -18.30 4.95
N ALA A 224 4.60 -18.62 5.87
CA ALA A 224 4.96 -19.15 7.18
C ALA A 224 5.68 -20.50 7.09
N GLU A 225 5.33 -21.32 6.10
CA GLU A 225 5.90 -22.65 5.84
C GLU A 225 7.37 -22.61 5.37
N TYR A 226 7.86 -21.47 4.89
CA TYR A 226 9.20 -21.34 4.35
C TYR A 226 10.22 -20.62 5.27
N SER A 227 10.00 -20.67 6.59
CA SER A 227 10.99 -20.28 7.61
C SER A 227 11.70 -18.94 7.36
N LYS A 228 10.95 -17.85 7.26
CA LYS A 228 11.46 -16.48 7.08
C LYS A 228 12.17 -16.24 5.73
N GLN A 229 11.93 -17.10 4.75
CA GLN A 229 12.38 -16.91 3.38
C GLN A 229 11.36 -16.11 2.59
N MET A 230 11.83 -15.21 1.75
CA MET A 230 10.95 -14.46 0.86
C MET A 230 10.63 -15.28 -0.40
N TRP A 231 9.35 -15.34 -0.73
CA TRP A 231 8.83 -15.94 -1.95
C TRP A 231 7.96 -14.93 -2.68
N LYS A 232 7.83 -15.05 -3.99
CA LYS A 232 6.97 -14.19 -4.80
C LYS A 232 6.00 -15.00 -5.63
N ALA A 233 4.77 -14.51 -5.73
CA ALA A 233 3.80 -14.92 -6.73
C ALA A 233 3.71 -13.83 -7.80
N LYS A 234 3.61 -14.22 -9.08
CA LYS A 234 3.49 -13.31 -10.21
C LYS A 234 2.39 -13.78 -11.14
N GLY A 235 1.60 -12.87 -11.67
CA GLY A 235 0.54 -13.15 -12.63
C GLY A 235 -0.57 -12.11 -12.59
N SER A 236 -1.62 -12.34 -13.37
CA SER A 236 -2.70 -11.37 -13.58
C SER A 236 -3.66 -11.29 -12.40
N ILE A 237 -4.13 -10.10 -12.08
CA ILE A 237 -5.33 -9.94 -11.27
C ILE A 237 -6.55 -10.40 -12.07
N ALA A 238 -7.51 -11.02 -11.40
CA ALA A 238 -8.76 -11.50 -12.01
C ALA A 238 -9.81 -10.38 -12.08
N GLY A 239 -9.75 -9.42 -11.17
CA GLY A 239 -10.63 -8.27 -11.14
C GLY A 239 -10.21 -7.25 -10.09
N SER A 240 -10.72 -6.04 -10.21
CA SER A 240 -10.59 -5.00 -9.21
C SER A 240 -11.93 -4.27 -9.02
N SER A 241 -12.11 -3.76 -7.81
CA SER A 241 -13.18 -2.83 -7.45
C SER A 241 -12.56 -1.57 -6.85
N GLN A 242 -13.37 -0.66 -6.36
CA GLN A 242 -12.87 0.57 -5.73
C GLN A 242 -11.83 0.32 -4.61
N ASN A 243 -12.03 -0.74 -3.81
CA ASN A 243 -11.20 -1.00 -2.63
C ASN A 243 -10.55 -2.39 -2.60
N LEU A 244 -10.79 -3.24 -3.59
CA LEU A 244 -10.32 -4.62 -3.58
C LEU A 244 -9.70 -5.04 -4.91
N PHE A 245 -8.72 -5.93 -4.81
CA PHE A 245 -8.24 -6.80 -5.89
C PHE A 245 -8.67 -8.23 -5.63
N SER A 246 -8.97 -8.97 -6.70
CA SER A 246 -9.13 -10.42 -6.69
C SER A 246 -8.16 -11.06 -7.68
N TYR A 247 -7.53 -12.16 -7.28
CA TYR A 247 -6.56 -12.88 -8.09
C TYR A 247 -6.45 -14.35 -7.68
N LYS A 248 -5.93 -15.16 -8.61
CA LYS A 248 -5.72 -16.60 -8.39
C LYS A 248 -4.24 -16.96 -8.18
N LEU A 249 -3.43 -16.01 -7.77
CA LEU A 249 -2.02 -16.25 -7.46
C LEU A 249 -1.89 -17.05 -6.16
N SER A 250 -0.97 -18.01 -6.13
CA SER A 250 -0.71 -18.80 -4.92
C SER A 250 -0.20 -17.93 -3.79
N THR A 251 -0.86 -17.99 -2.65
CA THR A 251 -0.45 -17.36 -1.41
C THR A 251 -0.76 -18.28 -0.23
N SER A 252 -0.11 -18.05 0.91
CA SER A 252 -0.34 -18.81 2.14
C SER A 252 -0.26 -17.92 3.37
N ALA A 253 -0.56 -18.48 4.54
CA ALA A 253 -0.38 -17.81 5.82
C ALA A 253 1.02 -17.18 5.91
N GLY A 254 1.12 -16.00 6.52
CA GLY A 254 2.35 -15.22 6.59
C GLY A 254 2.56 -14.25 5.42
N GLN A 255 1.92 -14.46 4.27
CA GLN A 255 1.97 -13.49 3.17
C GLN A 255 0.98 -12.32 3.34
N SER A 256 0.07 -12.38 4.31
CA SER A 256 -0.75 -11.22 4.71
C SER A 256 0.11 -9.99 4.96
N GLY A 257 -0.25 -8.86 4.35
CA GLY A 257 0.54 -7.64 4.39
C GLY A 257 1.57 -7.50 3.26
N SER A 258 1.69 -8.47 2.35
CA SER A 258 2.54 -8.37 1.16
C SER A 258 2.10 -7.22 0.26
N PRO A 259 3.02 -6.47 -0.35
CA PRO A 259 2.66 -5.48 -1.34
C PRO A 259 2.17 -6.15 -2.63
N ILE A 260 1.10 -5.62 -3.22
CA ILE A 260 0.68 -5.95 -4.58
C ILE A 260 1.37 -4.93 -5.48
N THR A 261 2.38 -5.36 -6.25
CA THR A 261 3.29 -4.43 -6.93
C THR A 261 3.29 -4.56 -8.43
N ARG A 262 3.62 -3.46 -9.10
CA ARG A 262 3.88 -3.40 -10.54
C ARG A 262 4.86 -2.27 -10.86
N VAL A 263 5.58 -2.43 -11.97
CA VAL A 263 6.39 -1.36 -12.53
C VAL A 263 5.51 -0.41 -13.35
N TYR A 264 5.63 0.88 -13.11
CA TYR A 264 5.09 1.97 -13.92
C TYR A 264 6.20 3.00 -14.11
N TYR A 265 6.36 3.50 -15.32
CA TYR A 265 7.38 4.52 -15.65
C TYR A 265 8.80 4.10 -15.22
N GLY A 266 9.12 2.80 -15.33
CA GLY A 266 10.41 2.25 -14.92
C GLY A 266 10.64 2.17 -13.41
N GLN A 267 9.60 2.41 -12.58
CA GLN A 267 9.69 2.42 -11.13
C GLN A 267 8.67 1.49 -10.47
N TRP A 268 9.00 0.98 -9.29
CA TRP A 268 8.15 0.04 -8.55
C TRP A 268 7.13 0.76 -7.66
N TYR A 269 5.86 0.45 -7.89
CA TYR A 269 4.75 0.97 -7.09
C TYR A 269 3.97 -0.16 -6.44
N ALA A 270 3.59 0.05 -5.18
CA ALA A 270 2.57 -0.73 -4.51
C ALA A 270 1.19 -0.17 -4.88
N LEU A 271 0.28 -1.07 -5.27
CA LEU A 271 -1.10 -0.77 -5.67
C LEU A 271 -2.09 -1.12 -4.56
N GLY A 272 -1.63 -1.92 -3.58
CA GLY A 272 -2.45 -2.43 -2.49
C GLY A 272 -1.68 -3.40 -1.60
N VAL A 273 -2.43 -4.06 -0.73
CA VAL A 273 -1.95 -5.00 0.30
C VAL A 273 -2.64 -6.34 0.12
N HIS A 274 -1.89 -7.43 0.08
CA HIS A 274 -2.46 -8.78 0.15
C HIS A 274 -3.02 -9.05 1.56
N THR A 275 -4.26 -9.51 1.65
CA THR A 275 -4.94 -9.66 2.95
C THR A 275 -5.44 -11.06 3.22
N THR A 276 -6.13 -11.69 2.27
CA THR A 276 -6.84 -12.93 2.55
C THR A 276 -6.69 -13.93 1.40
N GLY A 277 -6.41 -15.18 1.76
CA GLY A 277 -6.51 -16.33 0.86
C GLY A 277 -7.83 -17.08 1.04
N ALA A 278 -8.42 -17.53 -0.06
CA ALA A 278 -9.55 -18.43 -0.08
C ALA A 278 -9.30 -19.55 -1.09
N GLU A 279 -10.10 -20.64 -1.03
CA GLU A 279 -9.90 -21.81 -1.90
C GLU A 279 -9.96 -21.51 -3.40
N SER A 280 -10.74 -20.50 -3.81
CA SER A 280 -10.99 -20.20 -5.21
C SER A 280 -10.42 -18.86 -5.69
N VAL A 281 -10.20 -17.92 -4.78
CA VAL A 281 -9.71 -16.57 -5.10
C VAL A 281 -9.06 -15.92 -3.88
N ASN A 282 -7.91 -15.31 -4.09
CA ASN A 282 -7.25 -14.48 -3.08
C ASN A 282 -7.68 -13.02 -3.25
N ILE A 283 -7.70 -12.29 -2.14
CA ILE A 283 -8.13 -10.89 -2.08
C ILE A 283 -7.01 -10.03 -1.53
N GLY A 284 -6.84 -8.87 -2.14
CA GLY A 284 -6.00 -7.79 -1.62
C GLY A 284 -6.78 -6.50 -1.48
N THR A 285 -6.44 -5.74 -0.47
CA THR A 285 -6.95 -4.39 -0.26
C THR A 285 -6.28 -3.44 -1.24
N ARG A 286 -7.06 -2.77 -2.07
CA ARG A 286 -6.56 -1.83 -3.09
C ARG A 286 -6.36 -0.44 -2.49
N PHE A 287 -5.32 0.26 -2.92
CA PHE A 287 -5.15 1.69 -2.66
C PHE A 287 -6.11 2.51 -3.55
N GLY A 288 -7.41 2.45 -3.21
CA GLY A 288 -8.42 3.37 -3.69
C GLY A 288 -8.29 4.73 -3.00
N ASN A 289 -9.24 5.64 -3.26
CA ASN A 289 -9.16 7.02 -2.77
C ASN A 289 -8.94 7.11 -1.25
N TYR A 290 -9.71 6.37 -0.47
CA TYR A 290 -9.58 6.34 1.00
C TYR A 290 -8.19 5.88 1.45
N LEU A 291 -7.77 4.66 1.06
CA LEU A 291 -6.53 4.06 1.57
C LEU A 291 -5.26 4.71 1.02
N TYR A 292 -5.28 5.20 -0.21
CA TYR A 292 -4.18 6.00 -0.74
C TYR A 292 -3.93 7.24 0.13
N ASN A 293 -4.99 8.00 0.43
CA ASN A 293 -4.87 9.21 1.24
C ASN A 293 -4.55 8.89 2.70
N PHE A 294 -5.08 7.79 3.25
CA PHE A 294 -4.70 7.28 4.57
C PHE A 294 -3.18 6.99 4.63
N VAL A 295 -2.67 6.19 3.70
CA VAL A 295 -1.24 5.87 3.67
C VAL A 295 -0.39 7.12 3.42
N LYS A 296 -0.77 7.99 2.47
CA LYS A 296 -0.11 9.26 2.19
C LYS A 296 0.01 10.13 3.45
N SER A 297 -1.08 10.29 4.19
CA SER A 297 -1.13 11.13 5.38
C SER A 297 -0.20 10.63 6.48
N TYR A 298 -0.09 9.31 6.67
CA TYR A 298 0.69 8.76 7.77
C TYR A 298 2.07 8.22 7.37
N SER A 299 2.37 8.04 6.07
CA SER A 299 3.72 7.65 5.64
C SER A 299 4.71 8.81 5.65
N CYS A 300 4.26 10.03 5.33
CA CYS A 300 5.10 11.21 5.21
C CYS A 300 5.34 11.96 6.54
N LEU A 301 4.63 11.59 7.62
CA LEU A 301 4.82 12.22 8.93
C LEU A 301 6.21 11.90 9.47
N LEU A 302 7.08 12.91 9.50
CA LEU A 302 8.29 12.86 10.32
C LEU A 302 7.85 12.87 11.80
N TYR A 303 8.57 12.15 12.67
CA TYR A 303 8.37 12.31 14.10
C TYR A 303 8.70 13.76 14.45
N THR A 304 7.69 14.52 14.85
CA THR A 304 7.87 15.78 15.58
C THR A 304 7.93 15.46 17.06
#